data_26238f0f0bf398be5b980712315600fe
#
_entry.id   26238f0f0bf398be5b980712315600fe
#
_cell.length_a   1.000
_cell.length_b   1.000
_cell.length_c   1.000
_cell.angle_alpha   90.00
_cell.angle_beta   90.00
_cell.angle_gamma   90.00
#
_symmetry.space_group_name_H-M   'P 1'
#
loop_
_entity.id
_entity.type
_entity.pdbx_description
1 polymer ?
#
loop_
_entity_poly.entity_id
_entity_poly.type
_entity_poly.pdbx_seq_one_letter_code
_entity_poly.pdbx_strand_id
1 'polypeptide(L)'
;MGNNYPEIRELLQQKADYQARLNLLPYDGSPEIKEQGGKQYLYIRKRIASRLTSEYVDVYSDTLYQTLLRNAREARELKKQIRRIEKQLAQQGYTESELSDRVILNIDFARANMKANIYDQAVLEGVATTFPQTEDIIENGQVNGMTATDVQKILNLKHAWEFVMDKDVVSYPTDYSILCHIAQLVNEGFYTNGGRIRGVPVTIGGTSYVPPPVSYTHLRAH
;
A
#
# COMPACT_ATOMS: atom_id res chain seq x y z
N MET A 1 22.40 6.89 27.54
CA MET A 1 21.24 7.11 26.63
C MET A 1 20.93 5.77 26.01
N GLY A 2 19.81 5.15 26.38
CA GLY A 2 19.43 3.85 25.86
C GLY A 2 19.20 3.92 24.36
N ASN A 3 19.62 2.87 23.68
CA ASN A 3 19.54 2.77 22.23
C ASN A 3 18.07 2.48 21.83
N ASN A 4 17.22 3.52 21.72
CA ASN A 4 15.80 3.44 21.32
C ASN A 4 15.63 3.16 19.81
N TYR A 5 16.72 2.87 19.11
CA TYR A 5 16.73 2.68 17.67
C TYR A 5 15.77 1.58 17.14
N PRO A 6 15.67 0.40 17.79
CA PRO A 6 14.72 -0.63 17.35
C PRO A 6 13.25 -0.19 17.46
N GLU A 7 12.90 0.51 18.54
CA GLU A 7 11.52 0.99 18.77
C GLU A 7 11.12 2.09 17.78
N ILE A 8 12.03 3.05 17.51
CA ILE A 8 11.81 4.09 16.50
C ILE A 8 11.59 3.47 15.12
N ARG A 9 12.42 2.49 14.74
CA ARG A 9 12.28 1.78 13.47
C ARG A 9 10.92 1.09 13.34
N GLU A 10 10.48 0.40 14.37
CA GLU A 10 9.18 -0.27 14.37
C GLU A 10 8.03 0.72 14.24
N LEU A 11 8.09 1.86 14.93
CA LEU A 11 7.10 2.93 14.82
C LEU A 11 7.05 3.53 13.41
N LEU A 12 8.20 3.75 12.78
CA LEU A 12 8.28 4.27 11.41
C LEU A 12 7.72 3.29 10.39
N GLN A 13 8.01 2.01 10.54
CA GLN A 13 7.47 0.95 9.69
C GLN A 13 5.94 0.86 9.82
N GLN A 14 5.41 0.93 11.04
CA GLN A 14 3.96 0.96 11.27
C GLN A 14 3.30 2.22 10.69
N LYS A 15 3.95 3.39 10.83
CA LYS A 15 3.46 4.64 10.22
C LYS A 15 3.38 4.53 8.71
N ALA A 16 4.44 4.03 8.07
CA ALA A 16 4.50 3.83 6.63
C ALA A 16 3.42 2.85 6.13
N ASP A 17 3.19 1.75 6.86
CA ASP A 17 2.11 0.81 6.53
C ASP A 17 0.73 1.47 6.62
N TYR A 18 0.44 2.23 7.68
CA TYR A 18 -0.84 2.95 7.80
C TYR A 18 -0.99 4.03 6.73
N GLN A 19 0.09 4.71 6.35
CA GLN A 19 0.07 5.68 5.26
C GLN A 19 -0.20 5.00 3.91
N ALA A 20 0.45 3.88 3.64
CA ALA A 20 0.20 3.09 2.44
C ALA A 20 -1.25 2.61 2.38
N ARG A 21 -1.81 2.09 3.48
CA ARG A 21 -3.23 1.68 3.56
C ARG A 21 -4.17 2.86 3.31
N LEU A 22 -3.85 4.03 3.85
CA LEU A 22 -4.64 5.25 3.59
C LEU A 22 -4.65 5.62 2.11
N ASN A 23 -3.49 5.49 1.43
CA ASN A 23 -3.34 5.75 0.00
C ASN A 23 -4.06 4.71 -0.88
N LEU A 24 -4.34 3.52 -0.35
CA LEU A 24 -5.12 2.49 -1.06
C LEU A 24 -6.62 2.83 -1.12
N LEU A 25 -7.14 3.64 -0.20
CA LEU A 25 -8.55 3.95 -0.16
C LEU A 25 -8.94 4.79 -1.39
N PRO A 26 -9.88 4.31 -2.22
CA PRO A 26 -10.23 4.99 -3.47
C PRO A 26 -10.86 6.37 -3.23
N TYR A 27 -11.48 6.53 -2.06
CA TYR A 27 -12.16 7.77 -1.69
C TYR A 27 -11.82 8.18 -0.26
N ASP A 28 -11.05 9.26 -0.11
CA ASP A 28 -10.74 9.88 1.19
C ASP A 28 -11.56 11.15 1.38
N GLY A 29 -12.57 11.09 2.21
CA GLY A 29 -13.44 12.22 2.53
C GLY A 29 -14.75 11.77 3.13
N SER A 30 -15.66 12.71 3.34
CA SER A 30 -16.99 12.43 3.86
C SER A 30 -18.00 12.36 2.72
N PRO A 31 -18.79 11.27 2.60
CA PRO A 31 -19.80 11.18 1.57
C PRO A 31 -20.90 12.22 1.80
N GLU A 32 -21.36 12.82 0.72
CA GLU A 32 -22.41 13.81 0.66
C GLU A 32 -23.40 13.42 -0.45
N ILE A 33 -24.71 13.50 -0.15
CA ILE A 33 -25.75 13.27 -1.14
C ILE A 33 -26.23 14.63 -1.64
N LYS A 34 -26.27 14.81 -2.97
CA LYS A 34 -26.86 16.00 -3.59
C LYS A 34 -27.99 15.57 -4.51
N GLU A 35 -29.08 16.32 -4.48
CA GLU A 35 -30.20 16.10 -5.36
C GLU A 35 -30.23 17.14 -6.49
N GLN A 36 -30.36 16.66 -7.71
CA GLN A 36 -30.46 17.51 -8.89
C GLN A 36 -31.39 16.86 -9.92
N GLY A 37 -32.42 17.60 -10.34
CA GLY A 37 -33.40 17.10 -11.32
C GLY A 37 -34.17 15.86 -10.88
N GLY A 38 -34.48 15.72 -9.58
CA GLY A 38 -35.15 14.55 -9.02
C GLY A 38 -34.35 13.28 -8.94
N LYS A 39 -33.00 13.36 -9.17
CA LYS A 39 -32.05 12.27 -9.01
C LYS A 39 -31.08 12.61 -7.92
N GLN A 40 -30.64 11.59 -7.18
CA GLN A 40 -29.63 11.72 -6.14
C GLN A 40 -28.26 11.30 -6.67
N TYR A 41 -27.24 12.04 -6.27
CA TYR A 41 -25.85 11.85 -6.66
C TYR A 41 -24.96 11.82 -5.43
N LEU A 42 -23.92 11.00 -5.49
CA LEU A 42 -22.91 10.88 -4.45
C LEU A 42 -21.69 11.74 -4.77
N TYR A 43 -21.27 12.47 -3.76
CA TYR A 43 -20.06 13.30 -3.76
C TYR A 43 -19.20 12.95 -2.56
N ILE A 44 -17.90 13.15 -2.69
CA ILE A 44 -16.96 13.13 -1.58
C ILE A 44 -16.56 14.56 -1.25
N ARG A 45 -16.82 14.93 -0.01
CA ARG A 45 -16.40 16.22 0.54
C ARG A 45 -15.09 16.07 1.30
N LYS A 46 -14.06 16.77 0.85
CA LYS A 46 -12.73 16.80 1.48
C LYS A 46 -12.22 18.24 1.60
N ARG A 47 -11.30 18.47 2.54
CA ARG A 47 -10.62 19.75 2.69
C ARG A 47 -9.25 19.64 2.04
N ILE A 48 -9.01 20.46 1.01
CA ILE A 48 -7.71 20.58 0.34
C ILE A 48 -7.17 21.96 0.69
N ALA A 49 -6.02 22.01 1.36
CA ALA A 49 -5.50 23.20 1.98
C ALA A 49 -6.56 23.81 2.93
N SER A 50 -6.98 25.04 2.73
CA SER A 50 -8.01 25.69 3.57
C SER A 50 -9.41 25.65 2.96
N ARG A 51 -9.58 25.07 1.75
CA ARG A 51 -10.85 25.06 1.02
C ARG A 51 -11.56 23.70 1.14
N LEU A 52 -12.89 23.78 1.32
CA LEU A 52 -13.75 22.62 1.27
C LEU A 52 -14.11 22.35 -0.19
N THR A 53 -13.79 21.16 -0.69
CA THR A 53 -14.10 20.71 -2.05
C THR A 53 -15.09 19.57 -2.00
N SER A 54 -15.90 19.45 -3.04
CA SER A 54 -16.86 18.36 -3.21
C SER A 54 -16.66 17.79 -4.60
N GLU A 55 -16.27 16.51 -4.66
CA GLU A 55 -15.94 15.79 -5.88
C GLU A 55 -17.06 14.79 -6.19
N TYR A 56 -17.53 14.79 -7.43
CA TYR A 56 -18.55 13.85 -7.90
C TYR A 56 -17.99 12.43 -7.94
N VAL A 57 -18.78 11.47 -7.49
CA VAL A 57 -18.42 10.05 -7.53
C VAL A 57 -19.30 9.32 -8.53
N ASP A 58 -20.61 9.26 -8.28
CA ASP A 58 -21.56 8.54 -9.15
C ASP A 58 -23.02 8.87 -8.78
N VAL A 59 -23.96 8.28 -9.50
CA VAL A 59 -25.37 8.26 -9.13
C VAL A 59 -25.55 7.49 -7.82
N TYR A 60 -26.47 7.96 -6.98
CA TYR A 60 -26.70 7.33 -5.68
C TYR A 60 -27.12 5.87 -5.82
N SER A 61 -26.43 5.02 -5.06
CA SER A 61 -26.88 3.68 -4.71
C SER A 61 -26.53 3.39 -3.25
N ASP A 62 -27.37 2.62 -2.57
CA ASP A 62 -27.14 2.26 -1.16
C ASP A 62 -25.81 1.54 -0.97
N THR A 63 -25.46 0.62 -1.87
CA THR A 63 -24.20 -0.13 -1.82
C THR A 63 -22.99 0.79 -1.91
N LEU A 64 -23.00 1.72 -2.86
CA LEU A 64 -21.91 2.68 -3.03
C LEU A 64 -21.85 3.63 -1.82
N TYR A 65 -22.98 4.14 -1.35
CA TYR A 65 -23.01 5.01 -0.17
C TYR A 65 -22.46 4.33 1.09
N GLN A 66 -22.80 3.06 1.34
CA GLN A 66 -22.27 2.30 2.46
C GLN A 66 -20.77 2.05 2.31
N THR A 67 -20.30 1.82 1.08
CA THR A 67 -18.86 1.69 0.79
C THR A 67 -18.11 2.99 1.09
N LEU A 68 -18.62 4.14 0.65
CA LEU A 68 -18.04 5.45 0.95
C LEU A 68 -18.02 5.75 2.46
N LEU A 69 -19.08 5.39 3.18
CA LEU A 69 -19.12 5.53 4.65
C LEU A 69 -18.07 4.67 5.34
N ARG A 70 -17.88 3.41 4.88
CA ARG A 70 -16.85 2.51 5.40
C ARG A 70 -15.47 3.08 5.16
N ASN A 71 -15.15 3.50 3.93
CA ASN A 71 -13.87 4.11 3.59
C ASN A 71 -13.60 5.37 4.42
N ALA A 72 -14.60 6.22 4.62
CA ALA A 72 -14.48 7.41 5.44
C ALA A 72 -14.20 7.11 6.94
N ARG A 73 -14.73 6.01 7.47
CA ARG A 73 -14.44 5.54 8.84
C ARG A 73 -13.02 5.00 8.94
N GLU A 74 -12.63 4.16 7.98
CA GLU A 74 -11.29 3.57 7.90
C GLU A 74 -10.23 4.66 7.75
N ALA A 75 -10.41 5.62 6.84
CA ALA A 75 -9.51 6.76 6.68
C ALA A 75 -9.33 7.56 7.97
N ARG A 76 -10.42 7.78 8.72
CA ARG A 76 -10.35 8.49 10.02
C ARG A 76 -9.54 7.70 11.05
N GLU A 77 -9.72 6.39 11.12
CA GLU A 77 -8.98 5.55 12.07
C GLU A 77 -7.50 5.48 11.70
N LEU A 78 -7.17 5.28 10.42
CA LEU A 78 -5.78 5.29 9.95
C LEU A 78 -5.08 6.63 10.26
N LYS A 79 -5.73 7.76 9.96
CA LYS A 79 -5.20 9.09 10.29
C LYS A 79 -4.99 9.29 11.80
N LYS A 80 -5.85 8.71 12.63
CA LYS A 80 -5.70 8.74 14.09
C LYS A 80 -4.49 7.93 14.55
N GLN A 81 -4.29 6.73 13.99
CA GLN A 81 -3.12 5.89 14.30
C GLN A 81 -1.82 6.57 13.87
N ILE A 82 -1.76 7.14 12.67
CA ILE A 82 -0.60 7.90 12.19
C ILE A 82 -0.25 9.02 13.17
N ARG A 83 -1.21 9.86 13.55
CA ARG A 83 -0.99 10.93 14.53
C ARG A 83 -0.49 10.45 15.89
N ARG A 84 -0.99 9.27 16.33
CA ARG A 84 -0.52 8.66 17.58
C ARG A 84 0.94 8.26 17.50
N ILE A 85 1.34 7.65 16.39
CA ILE A 85 2.74 7.25 16.15
C ILE A 85 3.63 8.48 16.05
N GLU A 86 3.23 9.51 15.30
CA GLU A 86 3.98 10.78 15.20
C GLU A 86 4.23 11.40 16.57
N LYS A 87 3.23 11.37 17.46
CA LYS A 87 3.40 11.84 18.84
C LYS A 87 4.38 10.98 19.63
N GLN A 88 4.37 9.65 19.46
CA GLN A 88 5.33 8.76 20.11
C GLN A 88 6.75 8.99 19.61
N LEU A 89 6.93 9.14 18.30
CA LEU A 89 8.21 9.46 17.67
C LEU A 89 8.78 10.79 18.19
N ALA A 90 7.94 11.83 18.27
CA ALA A 90 8.34 13.12 18.82
C ALA A 90 8.74 13.04 20.31
N GLN A 91 8.06 12.21 21.11
CA GLN A 91 8.43 11.95 22.51
C GLN A 91 9.78 11.25 22.67
N GLN A 92 10.17 10.44 21.66
CA GLN A 92 11.48 9.77 21.61
C GLN A 92 12.58 10.65 21.00
N GLY A 93 12.28 11.90 20.69
CA GLY A 93 13.23 12.86 20.12
C GLY A 93 13.54 12.58 18.63
N TYR A 94 12.72 11.80 17.95
CA TYR A 94 12.87 11.58 16.52
C TYR A 94 12.56 12.86 15.75
N THR A 95 13.49 13.26 14.92
CA THR A 95 13.33 14.33 13.94
C THR A 95 13.41 13.73 12.55
N GLU A 96 12.43 14.03 11.73
CA GLU A 96 12.35 13.55 10.35
C GLU A 96 13.55 14.06 9.55
N SER A 97 14.25 13.15 8.86
CA SER A 97 15.36 13.53 7.97
C SER A 97 14.81 14.03 6.63
N GLU A 98 15.41 15.07 6.09
CA GLU A 98 15.14 15.50 4.71
C GLU A 98 15.79 14.50 3.74
N LEU A 99 15.00 14.09 2.74
CA LEU A 99 15.49 13.24 1.65
C LEU A 99 16.37 14.07 0.72
N SER A 100 17.46 13.48 0.22
CA SER A 100 18.26 14.12 -0.82
C SER A 100 17.48 14.23 -2.13
N ASP A 101 17.81 15.24 -2.96
CA ASP A 101 17.16 15.47 -4.26
C ASP A 101 17.21 14.23 -5.15
N ARG A 102 18.30 13.46 -5.09
CA ARG A 102 18.45 12.19 -5.83
C ARG A 102 17.42 11.15 -5.38
N VAL A 103 17.15 11.05 -4.08
CA VAL A 103 16.18 10.10 -3.54
C VAL A 103 14.77 10.54 -3.92
N ILE A 104 14.47 11.83 -3.81
CA ILE A 104 13.18 12.41 -4.23
C ILE A 104 12.92 12.10 -5.71
N LEU A 105 13.91 12.36 -6.57
CA LEU A 105 13.80 12.07 -8.00
C LEU A 105 13.55 10.58 -8.28
N ASN A 106 14.20 9.68 -7.55
CA ASN A 106 13.98 8.24 -7.69
C ASN A 106 12.58 7.82 -7.24
N ILE A 107 12.05 8.40 -6.17
CA ILE A 107 10.67 8.16 -5.71
C ILE A 107 9.67 8.66 -6.76
N ASP A 108 9.88 9.84 -7.32
CA ASP A 108 9.01 10.40 -8.34
C ASP A 108 9.02 9.54 -9.62
N PHE A 109 10.20 9.07 -10.02
CA PHE A 109 10.35 8.13 -11.14
C PHE A 109 9.64 6.79 -10.85
N ALA A 110 9.82 6.22 -9.67
CA ALA A 110 9.14 4.99 -9.26
C ALA A 110 7.62 5.17 -9.26
N ARG A 111 7.12 6.29 -8.74
CA ARG A 111 5.69 6.62 -8.71
C ARG A 111 5.11 6.78 -10.11
N ALA A 112 5.82 7.46 -11.00
CA ALA A 112 5.40 7.63 -12.40
C ALA A 112 5.29 6.30 -13.17
N ASN A 113 6.10 5.30 -12.81
CA ASN A 113 6.12 3.99 -13.47
C ASN A 113 5.38 2.90 -12.67
N MET A 114 4.82 3.21 -11.51
CA MET A 114 4.24 2.23 -10.60
C MET A 114 3.16 1.36 -11.25
N LYS A 115 2.24 1.97 -12.01
CA LYS A 115 1.14 1.23 -12.66
C LYS A 115 1.65 0.20 -13.67
N ALA A 116 2.61 0.60 -14.51
CA ALA A 116 3.22 -0.30 -15.49
C ALA A 116 3.97 -1.45 -14.80
N ASN A 117 4.76 -1.14 -13.78
CA ASN A 117 5.48 -2.15 -13.02
C ASN A 117 4.54 -3.11 -12.29
N ILE A 118 3.44 -2.63 -11.70
CA ILE A 118 2.44 -3.50 -11.07
C ILE A 118 1.78 -4.41 -12.11
N TYR A 119 1.44 -3.89 -13.29
CA TYR A 119 0.91 -4.70 -14.39
C TYR A 119 1.87 -5.81 -14.79
N ASP A 120 3.14 -5.49 -15.04
CA ASP A 120 4.16 -6.46 -15.43
C ASP A 120 4.37 -7.53 -14.36
N GLN A 121 4.44 -7.13 -13.09
CA GLN A 121 4.56 -8.05 -11.95
C GLN A 121 3.33 -8.95 -11.82
N ALA A 122 2.12 -8.41 -11.96
CA ALA A 122 0.89 -9.19 -11.89
C ALA A 122 0.83 -10.26 -12.99
N VAL A 123 1.22 -9.91 -14.22
CA VAL A 123 1.29 -10.86 -15.33
C VAL A 123 2.32 -11.95 -15.07
N LEU A 124 3.51 -11.61 -14.54
CA LEU A 124 4.53 -12.60 -14.15
C LEU A 124 4.05 -13.54 -13.05
N GLU A 125 3.20 -13.08 -12.12
CA GLU A 125 2.57 -13.88 -11.07
C GLU A 125 1.32 -14.64 -11.56
N GLY A 126 1.09 -14.68 -12.87
CA GLY A 126 0.01 -15.44 -13.50
C GLY A 126 -1.38 -14.83 -13.36
N VAL A 127 -1.47 -13.53 -13.08
CA VAL A 127 -2.75 -12.81 -13.07
C VAL A 127 -3.20 -12.54 -14.49
N ALA A 128 -4.40 -12.98 -14.84
CA ALA A 128 -5.02 -12.71 -16.13
C ALA A 128 -5.60 -11.28 -16.13
N THR A 129 -4.80 -10.32 -16.51
CA THR A 129 -5.18 -8.89 -16.54
C THR A 129 -4.65 -8.17 -17.78
N THR A 130 -5.24 -7.02 -18.08
CA THR A 130 -4.74 -6.06 -19.06
C THR A 130 -4.28 -4.79 -18.35
N PHE A 131 -3.45 -3.97 -19.02
CA PHE A 131 -3.00 -2.71 -18.42
C PHE A 131 -4.16 -1.79 -18.01
N PRO A 132 -5.22 -1.55 -18.84
CA PRO A 132 -6.38 -0.76 -18.41
C PRO A 132 -7.10 -1.33 -17.18
N GLN A 133 -7.28 -2.65 -17.11
CA GLN A 133 -7.91 -3.28 -15.94
C GLN A 133 -7.06 -3.09 -14.67
N THR A 134 -5.73 -3.23 -14.80
CA THR A 134 -4.81 -2.99 -13.69
C THR A 134 -4.88 -1.52 -13.23
N GLU A 135 -4.92 -0.59 -14.16
CA GLU A 135 -5.06 0.83 -13.87
C GLU A 135 -6.38 1.14 -13.16
N ASP A 136 -7.51 0.60 -13.62
CA ASP A 136 -8.81 0.76 -12.98
C ASP A 136 -8.83 0.22 -11.55
N ILE A 137 -8.18 -0.92 -11.29
CA ILE A 137 -8.04 -1.45 -9.93
C ILE A 137 -7.21 -0.51 -9.06
N ILE A 138 -6.09 -0.02 -9.58
CA ILE A 138 -5.18 0.86 -8.85
C ILE A 138 -5.86 2.20 -8.52
N GLU A 139 -6.61 2.78 -9.44
CA GLU A 139 -7.23 4.09 -9.28
C GLU A 139 -8.58 4.04 -8.57
N ASN A 140 -9.43 3.09 -8.96
CA ASN A 140 -10.83 3.06 -8.57
C ASN A 140 -11.19 1.91 -7.64
N GLY A 141 -10.29 0.93 -7.47
CA GLY A 141 -10.54 -0.29 -6.68
C GLY A 141 -11.63 -1.18 -7.27
N GLN A 142 -12.01 -0.96 -8.54
CA GLN A 142 -13.10 -1.67 -9.21
C GLN A 142 -12.63 -2.20 -10.55
N VAL A 143 -13.08 -3.40 -10.88
CA VAL A 143 -12.93 -3.97 -12.21
C VAL A 143 -14.04 -5.00 -12.46
N ASN A 144 -14.48 -5.09 -13.71
CA ASN A 144 -15.40 -6.12 -14.16
C ASN A 144 -14.65 -7.27 -14.83
N GLY A 145 -15.10 -8.49 -14.60
CA GLY A 145 -14.59 -9.68 -15.29
C GLY A 145 -13.31 -10.29 -14.73
N MET A 146 -12.82 -9.84 -13.56
CA MET A 146 -11.68 -10.44 -12.87
C MET A 146 -12.13 -11.20 -11.62
N THR A 147 -11.33 -12.18 -11.20
CA THR A 147 -11.57 -12.89 -9.94
C THR A 147 -11.18 -12.01 -8.75
N ALA A 148 -11.84 -12.19 -7.60
CA ALA A 148 -11.47 -11.50 -6.37
C ALA A 148 -10.00 -11.74 -5.96
N THR A 149 -9.50 -12.95 -6.24
CA THR A 149 -8.11 -13.35 -6.01
C THR A 149 -7.13 -12.52 -6.84
N ASP A 150 -7.42 -12.31 -8.13
CA ASP A 150 -6.56 -11.55 -9.03
C ASP A 150 -6.56 -10.05 -8.67
N VAL A 151 -7.73 -9.51 -8.33
CA VAL A 151 -7.86 -8.13 -7.82
C VAL A 151 -7.03 -7.96 -6.54
N GLN A 152 -7.13 -8.91 -5.61
CA GLN A 152 -6.37 -8.86 -4.35
C GLN A 152 -4.86 -8.89 -4.59
N LYS A 153 -4.36 -9.70 -5.53
CA LYS A 153 -2.93 -9.71 -5.89
C LYS A 153 -2.45 -8.34 -6.38
N ILE A 154 -3.22 -7.69 -7.25
CA ILE A 154 -2.88 -6.35 -7.76
C ILE A 154 -2.89 -5.31 -6.62
N LEU A 155 -3.88 -5.36 -5.73
CA LEU A 155 -3.95 -4.45 -4.59
C LEU A 155 -2.80 -4.68 -3.59
N ASN A 156 -2.38 -5.92 -3.38
CA ASN A 156 -1.22 -6.25 -2.56
C ASN A 156 0.08 -5.68 -3.16
N LEU A 157 0.27 -5.80 -4.48
CA LEU A 157 1.40 -5.18 -5.16
C LEU A 157 1.36 -3.65 -5.01
N LYS A 158 0.21 -3.02 -5.21
CA LYS A 158 0.05 -1.58 -4.98
C LYS A 158 0.42 -1.21 -3.54
N HIS A 159 -0.07 -1.96 -2.56
CA HIS A 159 0.26 -1.73 -1.15
C HIS A 159 1.76 -1.80 -0.88
N ALA A 160 2.43 -2.83 -1.41
CA ALA A 160 3.87 -2.98 -1.27
C ALA A 160 4.64 -1.83 -1.94
N TRP A 161 4.22 -1.37 -3.11
CA TRP A 161 4.80 -0.21 -3.80
C TRP A 161 4.63 1.09 -3.01
N GLU A 162 3.43 1.38 -2.47
CA GLU A 162 3.17 2.55 -1.64
C GLU A 162 4.03 2.54 -0.36
N PHE A 163 4.18 1.37 0.27
CA PHE A 163 5.03 1.20 1.43
C PHE A 163 6.51 1.47 1.10
N VAL A 164 7.04 0.88 0.01
CA VAL A 164 8.45 1.04 -0.38
C VAL A 164 8.78 2.50 -0.76
N MET A 165 7.81 3.24 -1.30
CA MET A 165 8.00 4.65 -1.67
C MET A 165 7.79 5.61 -0.50
N ASP A 166 7.42 5.12 0.68
CA ASP A 166 7.26 5.96 1.86
C ASP A 166 8.63 6.49 2.32
N LYS A 167 8.70 7.78 2.64
CA LYS A 167 9.95 8.44 3.01
C LYS A 167 10.60 7.86 4.27
N ASP A 168 9.81 7.40 5.22
CA ASP A 168 10.31 6.79 6.44
C ASP A 168 10.98 5.44 6.15
N VAL A 169 10.43 4.68 5.19
CA VAL A 169 11.04 3.43 4.70
C VAL A 169 12.33 3.70 3.92
N VAL A 170 12.29 4.66 2.99
CA VAL A 170 13.44 5.01 2.14
C VAL A 170 14.60 5.60 2.96
N SER A 171 14.30 6.31 4.05
CA SER A 171 15.32 6.91 4.92
C SER A 171 16.07 5.90 5.79
N TYR A 172 15.57 4.69 5.90
CA TYR A 172 16.19 3.64 6.72
C TYR A 172 17.06 2.71 5.89
N PRO A 173 18.12 2.16 6.51
CA PRO A 173 18.89 1.10 5.86
C PRO A 173 18.00 -0.10 5.53
N THR A 174 18.13 -0.61 4.32
CA THR A 174 17.46 -1.85 3.93
C THR A 174 17.99 -3.01 4.77
N ASP A 175 17.11 -3.64 5.53
CA ASP A 175 17.42 -4.79 6.34
C ASP A 175 16.47 -5.96 6.09
N TYR A 176 16.73 -7.09 6.73
CA TYR A 176 15.92 -8.28 6.61
C TYR A 176 14.46 -8.06 7.06
N SER A 177 14.23 -7.21 8.03
CA SER A 177 12.87 -6.91 8.54
C SER A 177 12.00 -6.23 7.48
N ILE A 178 12.56 -5.24 6.76
CA ILE A 178 11.87 -4.57 5.64
C ILE A 178 11.55 -5.56 4.52
N LEU A 179 12.50 -6.44 4.15
CA LEU A 179 12.26 -7.46 3.12
C LEU A 179 11.14 -8.42 3.54
N CYS A 180 11.13 -8.85 4.79
CA CYS A 180 10.05 -9.69 5.33
C CYS A 180 8.71 -8.96 5.28
N HIS A 181 8.67 -7.67 5.61
CA HIS A 181 7.42 -6.89 5.60
C HIS A 181 6.90 -6.70 4.17
N ILE A 182 7.75 -6.35 3.21
CA ILE A 182 7.36 -6.28 1.80
C ILE A 182 6.77 -7.61 1.32
N ALA A 183 7.45 -8.73 1.64
CA ALA A 183 6.96 -10.06 1.27
C ALA A 183 5.63 -10.40 1.96
N GLN A 184 5.41 -9.92 3.18
CA GLN A 184 4.13 -10.05 3.89
C GLN A 184 3.01 -9.27 3.18
N LEU A 185 3.28 -8.02 2.78
CA LEU A 185 2.31 -7.18 2.07
C LEU A 185 1.89 -7.82 0.74
N VAL A 186 2.87 -8.29 -0.07
CA VAL A 186 2.59 -8.96 -1.35
C VAL A 186 1.76 -10.22 -1.17
N ASN A 187 1.95 -10.95 -0.07
CA ASN A 187 1.28 -12.21 0.21
C ASN A 187 0.07 -12.09 1.15
N GLU A 188 -0.40 -10.87 1.43
CA GLU A 188 -1.52 -10.63 2.35
C GLU A 188 -2.79 -11.33 1.85
N GLY A 189 -3.41 -12.12 2.72
CA GLY A 189 -4.62 -12.91 2.40
C GLY A 189 -4.36 -14.25 1.69
N PHE A 190 -3.14 -14.51 1.21
CA PHE A 190 -2.79 -15.77 0.53
C PHE A 190 -2.01 -16.74 1.41
N TYR A 191 -1.12 -16.23 2.27
CA TYR A 191 -0.28 -17.05 3.12
C TYR A 191 -0.28 -16.52 4.55
N THR A 192 -0.60 -17.38 5.51
CA THR A 192 -0.62 -17.04 6.95
C THR A 192 0.77 -16.61 7.46
N ASN A 193 1.83 -17.13 6.87
CA ASN A 193 3.22 -16.83 7.24
C ASN A 193 3.97 -16.14 6.08
N GLY A 194 3.29 -15.30 5.30
CA GLY A 194 3.94 -14.42 4.33
C GLY A 194 5.06 -13.61 5.02
N GLY A 195 6.13 -13.34 4.31
CA GLY A 195 7.24 -12.55 4.87
C GLY A 195 8.23 -13.32 5.73
N ARG A 196 8.18 -14.65 5.74
CA ARG A 196 9.19 -15.49 6.40
C ARG A 196 10.04 -16.24 5.39
N ILE A 197 11.29 -16.49 5.72
CA ILE A 197 12.11 -17.43 4.94
C ILE A 197 11.43 -18.79 5.00
N ARG A 198 11.25 -19.41 3.82
CA ARG A 198 10.67 -20.75 3.73
C ARG A 198 11.58 -21.78 4.41
N GLY A 199 10.99 -22.65 5.22
CA GLY A 199 11.67 -23.77 5.85
C GLY A 199 11.59 -25.06 5.04
N VAL A 200 10.94 -25.03 3.86
CA VAL A 200 10.75 -26.21 3.02
C VAL A 200 11.43 -26.05 1.66
N PRO A 201 11.97 -27.12 1.07
CA PRO A 201 12.48 -27.10 -0.29
C PRO A 201 11.39 -26.67 -1.28
N VAL A 202 11.77 -26.01 -2.36
CA VAL A 202 10.90 -25.72 -3.49
C VAL A 202 11.41 -26.40 -4.74
N THR A 203 10.51 -26.74 -5.63
CA THR A 203 10.84 -27.25 -6.96
C THR A 203 10.43 -26.21 -8.00
N ILE A 204 11.23 -26.05 -9.03
CA ILE A 204 10.90 -25.21 -10.17
C ILE A 204 10.23 -26.12 -11.21
N GLY A 205 8.97 -25.79 -11.58
CA GLY A 205 8.23 -26.57 -12.59
C GLY A 205 9.02 -26.68 -13.90
N GLY A 206 9.02 -27.88 -14.52
CA GLY A 206 9.71 -28.13 -15.78
C GLY A 206 11.23 -28.36 -15.69
N THR A 207 11.81 -28.44 -14.49
CA THR A 207 13.24 -28.72 -14.27
C THR A 207 13.45 -29.67 -13.11
N SER A 208 14.55 -30.46 -13.16
CA SER A 208 15.00 -31.29 -12.05
C SER A 208 15.88 -30.52 -11.04
N TYR A 209 16.12 -29.23 -11.28
CA TYR A 209 16.91 -28.42 -10.38
C TYR A 209 16.15 -28.13 -9.07
N VAL A 210 16.78 -28.44 -7.95
CA VAL A 210 16.27 -28.13 -6.61
C VAL A 210 17.10 -26.95 -6.07
N PRO A 211 16.53 -25.77 -5.93
CA PRO A 211 17.22 -24.61 -5.36
C PRO A 211 17.72 -24.92 -3.94
N PRO A 212 18.94 -24.51 -3.57
CA PRO A 212 19.42 -24.66 -2.21
C PRO A 212 18.55 -23.88 -1.22
N PRO A 213 18.48 -24.27 0.06
CA PRO A 213 17.76 -23.50 1.09
C PRO A 213 18.28 -22.06 1.16
N VAL A 214 17.38 -21.08 1.10
CA VAL A 214 17.70 -19.64 1.06
C VAL A 214 18.50 -19.18 2.29
N SER A 215 18.40 -19.87 3.41
CA SER A 215 19.04 -19.51 4.67
C SER A 215 20.57 -19.45 4.65
N TYR A 216 21.23 -20.06 3.66
CA TYR A 216 22.69 -20.21 3.69
C TYR A 216 23.46 -19.49 2.59
N THR A 217 22.86 -19.13 1.47
CA THR A 217 23.63 -18.71 0.29
C THR A 217 23.43 -17.25 -0.14
N HIS A 218 22.33 -16.60 0.17
CA HIS A 218 22.04 -15.28 -0.37
C HIS A 218 22.03 -14.13 0.64
N LEU A 219 21.86 -14.39 1.92
CA LEU A 219 21.82 -13.34 2.95
C LEU A 219 23.19 -13.04 3.59
N ARG A 220 24.21 -13.85 3.28
CA ARG A 220 25.60 -13.65 3.77
C ARG A 220 26.56 -13.10 2.72
N ALA A 221 26.11 -12.89 1.49
CA ALA A 221 26.98 -12.49 0.38
C ALA A 221 27.05 -10.96 0.15
N HIS A 222 26.42 -10.17 1.05
CA HIS A 222 26.47 -8.70 0.99
C HIS A 222 26.75 -8.09 2.32
#